data_8ce7ecce554ec8867798bd9c4b15c9ad
#
_entry.id   8ce7ecce554ec8867798bd9c4b15c9ad
#
_cell.length_a   1.000
_cell.length_b   1.000
_cell.length_c   1.000
_cell.angle_alpha   90.00
_cell.angle_beta   90.00
_cell.angle_gamma   90.00
#
_symmetry.space_group_name_H-M   'P 1'
#
loop_
_entity.id
_entity.type
_entity.pdbx_description
1 polymer ?
#
loop_
_entity_poly.entity_id
_entity_poly.type
_entity_poly.pdbx_seq_one_letter_code
_entity_poly.pdbx_strand_id
1 'polypeptide(L)'
;MNPSAIAPNATALLSQEGGSMSLLEYVRAGGSLGYVLIGLSVLAVALIGRNVLAVRRSLLAPPELVDALSRQLRAGDVAGAMKTCGDDPGHSFVGTVMSAAIRRCSSSPMGAFEARAAVEEAGQSATARLQRLNNGLGVLAAVGPMLGLLGTVIGMIGAFNAIGSLQGAARSTELARFMSLALVNTAQGLVVAVPCTVAFALFRQRIDRIVSDIAGDELERLAEDLAAGLTRRGAAQRTGARPQAAGPTAGAQVP
;
A
#
# COMPACT_ATOMS: atom_id res chain seq x y z
N MET A 1 -20.37 29.76 -63.84
CA MET A 1 -20.45 29.06 -62.55
C MET A 1 -19.09 29.10 -61.91
N ASN A 2 -18.95 29.82 -60.81
CA ASN A 2 -17.67 30.13 -60.17
C ASN A 2 -17.43 29.15 -59.03
N PRO A 3 -16.37 28.31 -59.05
CA PRO A 3 -16.12 27.28 -58.04
C PRO A 3 -15.44 27.76 -56.78
N SER A 4 -15.32 29.08 -56.53
CA SER A 4 -14.59 29.68 -55.44
C SER A 4 -15.44 30.02 -54.20
N ALA A 5 -16.71 29.54 -54.11
CA ALA A 5 -17.61 29.92 -53.01
C ALA A 5 -17.84 28.86 -51.92
N ILE A 6 -17.08 27.77 -51.86
CA ILE A 6 -17.34 26.67 -50.91
C ILE A 6 -16.04 26.38 -50.07
N ALA A 7 -15.35 27.37 -49.55
CA ALA A 7 -14.41 27.09 -48.47
C ALA A 7 -13.95 28.34 -47.72
N PRO A 8 -14.74 28.90 -46.83
CA PRO A 8 -14.15 29.83 -45.87
C PRO A 8 -14.42 29.53 -44.41
N ASN A 9 -14.73 28.32 -43.96
CA ASN A 9 -15.10 28.17 -42.54
C ASN A 9 -14.47 26.99 -41.78
N ALA A 10 -13.63 26.19 -42.42
CA ALA A 10 -12.97 25.12 -41.62
C ALA A 10 -11.93 25.66 -40.63
N THR A 11 -11.24 26.72 -40.98
CA THR A 11 -10.27 27.41 -40.08
C THR A 11 -10.96 28.27 -39.02
N ALA A 12 -12.13 28.83 -39.28
CA ALA A 12 -12.93 29.60 -38.32
C ALA A 12 -13.61 28.72 -37.28
N LEU A 13 -13.86 27.45 -37.59
CA LEU A 13 -14.39 26.48 -36.61
C LEU A 13 -13.31 25.96 -35.63
N LEU A 14 -12.03 26.05 -36.02
CA LEU A 14 -10.92 25.67 -35.17
C LEU A 14 -10.41 26.83 -34.28
N SER A 15 -10.81 28.04 -34.58
CA SER A 15 -10.49 29.23 -33.80
C SER A 15 -11.63 29.69 -32.87
N GLN A 16 -12.68 28.90 -32.69
CA GLN A 16 -13.47 29.05 -31.47
C GLN A 16 -12.53 28.67 -30.32
N GLU A 17 -11.89 29.66 -29.76
CA GLU A 17 -11.28 29.61 -28.42
C GLU A 17 -12.34 29.01 -27.52
N GLY A 18 -12.21 27.68 -27.31
CA GLY A 18 -12.86 27.04 -26.19
C GLY A 18 -12.35 27.80 -24.99
N GLY A 19 -13.16 28.71 -24.47
CA GLY A 19 -12.86 29.44 -23.26
C GLY A 19 -12.36 28.40 -22.25
N SER A 20 -11.08 28.47 -21.92
CA SER A 20 -10.47 27.60 -20.94
C SER A 20 -11.23 27.86 -19.64
N MET A 21 -12.29 27.04 -19.40
CA MET A 21 -12.95 27.05 -18.10
C MET A 21 -11.84 26.91 -17.07
N SER A 22 -11.70 27.90 -16.20
CA SER A 22 -10.73 27.83 -15.13
C SER A 22 -11.06 26.57 -14.32
N LEU A 23 -10.05 25.88 -13.79
CA LEU A 23 -10.25 24.70 -12.94
C LEU A 23 -11.31 24.98 -11.85
N LEU A 24 -11.38 26.22 -11.36
CA LEU A 24 -12.37 26.65 -10.38
C LEU A 24 -13.81 26.69 -10.95
N GLU A 25 -13.98 27.10 -12.20
CA GLU A 25 -15.31 27.08 -12.87
C GLU A 25 -15.76 25.66 -13.15
N TYR A 26 -14.83 24.80 -13.56
CA TYR A 26 -15.08 23.37 -13.75
C TYR A 26 -15.53 22.69 -12.43
N VAL A 27 -14.91 23.08 -11.33
CA VAL A 27 -15.28 22.62 -9.99
C VAL A 27 -16.68 23.09 -9.59
N ARG A 28 -16.96 24.37 -9.77
CA ARG A 28 -18.29 24.97 -9.43
C ARG A 28 -19.39 24.40 -10.30
N ALA A 29 -19.09 24.06 -11.54
CA ALA A 29 -20.05 23.45 -12.46
C ALA A 29 -20.50 22.04 -12.01
N GLY A 30 -19.73 21.32 -11.18
CA GLY A 30 -20.08 20.00 -10.66
C GLY A 30 -21.09 20.01 -9.48
N GLY A 31 -21.45 21.18 -8.95
CA GLY A 31 -22.38 21.28 -7.82
C GLY A 31 -21.85 20.62 -6.54
N SER A 32 -22.75 20.17 -5.65
CA SER A 32 -22.39 19.56 -4.37
C SER A 32 -21.55 18.30 -4.52
N LEU A 33 -21.81 17.46 -5.54
CA LEU A 33 -21.05 16.25 -5.81
C LEU A 33 -19.64 16.54 -6.32
N GLY A 34 -19.46 17.63 -7.07
CA GLY A 34 -18.15 18.09 -7.53
C GLY A 34 -17.19 18.37 -6.37
N TYR A 35 -17.66 18.97 -5.26
CA TYR A 35 -16.83 19.20 -4.07
C TYR A 35 -16.39 17.89 -3.41
N VAL A 36 -17.24 16.85 -3.38
CA VAL A 36 -16.87 15.51 -2.87
C VAL A 36 -15.77 14.92 -3.73
N LEU A 37 -15.88 14.98 -5.06
CA LEU A 37 -14.88 14.47 -5.99
C LEU A 37 -13.54 15.19 -5.85
N ILE A 38 -13.52 16.48 -5.53
CA ILE A 38 -12.28 17.20 -5.23
C ILE A 38 -11.66 16.70 -3.93
N GLY A 39 -12.46 16.55 -2.88
CA GLY A 39 -11.98 15.97 -1.62
C GLY A 39 -11.33 14.60 -1.85
N LEU A 40 -11.95 13.76 -2.69
CA LEU A 40 -11.36 12.47 -3.10
C LEU A 40 -10.07 12.66 -3.90
N SER A 41 -9.98 13.67 -4.77
CA SER A 41 -8.76 13.96 -5.54
C SER A 41 -7.60 14.34 -4.62
N VAL A 42 -7.83 15.20 -3.64
CA VAL A 42 -6.81 15.57 -2.64
C VAL A 42 -6.38 14.35 -1.83
N LEU A 43 -7.34 13.53 -1.40
CA LEU A 43 -7.05 12.28 -0.68
C LEU A 43 -6.23 11.31 -1.55
N ALA A 44 -6.56 11.20 -2.84
CA ALA A 44 -5.82 10.38 -3.80
C ALA A 44 -4.35 10.81 -3.91
N VAL A 45 -4.11 12.12 -4.08
CA VAL A 45 -2.74 12.67 -4.15
C VAL A 45 -1.97 12.41 -2.85
N ALA A 46 -2.61 12.59 -1.69
CA ALA A 46 -2.00 12.31 -0.39
C ALA A 46 -1.63 10.82 -0.23
N LEU A 47 -2.52 9.91 -0.65
CA LEU A 47 -2.26 8.46 -0.60
C LEU A 47 -1.15 8.05 -1.58
N ILE A 48 -1.11 8.61 -2.79
CA ILE A 48 -0.02 8.36 -3.75
C ILE A 48 1.30 8.83 -3.15
N GLY A 49 1.37 10.05 -2.62
CA GLY A 49 2.57 10.60 -1.99
C GLY A 49 3.07 9.72 -0.84
N ARG A 50 2.16 9.30 0.05
CA ARG A 50 2.48 8.37 1.15
C ARG A 50 3.05 7.04 0.64
N ASN A 51 2.43 6.43 -0.38
CA ASN A 51 2.88 5.15 -0.93
C ASN A 51 4.24 5.28 -1.64
N VAL A 52 4.51 6.39 -2.33
CA VAL A 52 5.84 6.67 -2.91
C VAL A 52 6.94 6.68 -1.84
N LEU A 53 6.66 7.26 -0.67
CA LEU A 53 7.61 7.32 0.43
C LEU A 53 7.74 5.97 1.15
N ALA A 54 6.63 5.25 1.36
CA ALA A 54 6.61 3.99 2.10
C ALA A 54 7.21 2.81 1.32
N VAL A 55 7.06 2.76 -0.01
CA VAL A 55 7.52 1.65 -0.86
C VAL A 55 8.91 1.94 -1.43
N ARG A 56 9.90 2.07 -0.56
CA ARG A 56 11.32 2.20 -0.94
C ARG A 56 12.10 1.02 -0.37
N ARG A 57 12.95 0.37 -1.20
CA ARG A 57 13.78 -0.77 -0.77
C ARG A 57 14.64 -0.44 0.46
N SER A 58 15.23 0.75 0.50
CA SER A 58 16.06 1.21 1.61
C SER A 58 15.33 1.31 2.96
N LEU A 59 14.00 1.51 2.94
CA LEU A 59 13.19 1.52 4.16
C LEU A 59 12.65 0.12 4.51
N LEU A 60 12.44 -0.73 3.52
CA LEU A 60 11.92 -2.09 3.73
C LEU A 60 13.02 -3.05 4.21
N ALA A 61 14.23 -2.95 3.68
CA ALA A 61 15.40 -3.74 4.05
C ALA A 61 16.64 -2.84 4.16
N PRO A 62 16.84 -2.13 5.29
CA PRO A 62 18.08 -1.39 5.52
C PRO A 62 19.26 -2.37 5.59
N PRO A 63 20.33 -2.18 4.78
CA PRO A 63 21.44 -3.12 4.76
C PRO A 63 22.15 -3.21 6.12
N GLU A 64 22.23 -2.10 6.85
CA GLU A 64 22.81 -2.07 8.19
C GLU A 64 22.08 -2.98 9.18
N LEU A 65 20.73 -3.02 9.10
CA LEU A 65 19.90 -3.88 9.93
C LEU A 65 20.09 -5.35 9.56
N VAL A 66 20.10 -5.67 8.27
CA VAL A 66 20.30 -7.04 7.76
C VAL A 66 21.66 -7.59 8.21
N ASP A 67 22.73 -6.80 8.06
CA ASP A 67 24.08 -7.20 8.47
C ASP A 67 24.20 -7.34 9.99
N ALA A 68 23.56 -6.46 10.78
CA ALA A 68 23.54 -6.56 12.22
C ALA A 68 22.80 -7.83 12.68
N LEU A 69 21.64 -8.12 12.12
CA LEU A 69 20.85 -9.32 12.41
C LEU A 69 21.62 -10.60 12.05
N SER A 70 22.22 -10.66 10.86
CA SER A 70 23.01 -11.82 10.43
C SER A 70 24.17 -12.10 11.40
N ARG A 71 24.93 -11.06 11.80
CA ARG A 71 26.05 -11.21 12.77
C ARG A 71 25.57 -11.73 14.12
N GLN A 72 24.49 -11.14 14.68
CA GLN A 72 23.94 -11.53 15.98
C GLN A 72 23.37 -12.96 15.96
N LEU A 73 22.62 -13.31 14.90
CA LEU A 73 22.06 -14.65 14.76
C LEU A 73 23.15 -15.73 14.60
N ARG A 74 24.20 -15.46 13.80
CA ARG A 74 25.36 -16.35 13.68
C ARG A 74 26.13 -16.53 14.99
N ALA A 75 26.18 -15.49 15.83
CA ALA A 75 26.77 -15.58 17.16
C ALA A 75 25.88 -16.34 18.16
N GLY A 76 24.62 -16.64 17.81
CA GLY A 76 23.65 -17.25 18.73
C GLY A 76 23.00 -16.27 19.70
N ASP A 77 23.24 -14.95 19.51
CA ASP A 77 22.62 -13.89 20.32
C ASP A 77 21.22 -13.54 19.78
N VAL A 78 20.30 -14.45 20.04
CA VAL A 78 18.87 -14.28 19.63
C VAL A 78 18.21 -13.12 20.41
N ALA A 79 18.69 -12.85 21.64
CA ALA A 79 18.14 -11.76 22.45
C ALA A 79 18.58 -10.39 21.91
N GLY A 80 19.87 -10.27 21.52
CA GLY A 80 20.37 -9.09 20.82
C GLY A 80 19.66 -8.84 19.51
N ALA A 81 19.46 -9.87 18.68
CA ALA A 81 18.73 -9.78 17.43
C ALA A 81 17.28 -9.29 17.63
N MET A 82 16.59 -9.78 18.66
CA MET A 82 15.23 -9.30 18.99
C MET A 82 15.24 -7.82 19.39
N LYS A 83 16.23 -7.39 20.16
CA LYS A 83 16.38 -5.99 20.55
C LYS A 83 16.65 -5.10 19.34
N THR A 84 17.54 -5.51 18.45
CA THR A 84 17.86 -4.79 17.20
C THR A 84 16.63 -4.64 16.30
N CYS A 85 15.77 -5.67 16.22
CA CYS A 85 14.48 -5.55 15.51
C CYS A 85 13.53 -4.55 16.20
N GLY A 86 13.53 -4.47 17.54
CA GLY A 86 12.68 -3.57 18.31
C GLY A 86 13.14 -2.11 18.27
N ASP A 87 14.45 -1.90 18.17
CA ASP A 87 15.08 -0.57 18.11
C ASP A 87 15.05 0.04 16.69
N ASP A 88 14.52 -0.68 15.68
CA ASP A 88 14.36 -0.18 14.31
C ASP A 88 13.29 0.92 14.24
N PRO A 89 13.69 2.21 14.08
CA PRO A 89 12.79 3.36 14.14
C PRO A 89 11.78 3.38 12.98
N GLY A 90 12.08 2.68 11.89
CA GLY A 90 11.26 2.63 10.68
C GLY A 90 10.28 1.48 10.63
N HIS A 91 10.33 0.53 11.57
CA HIS A 91 9.60 -0.74 11.49
C HIS A 91 9.74 -1.37 10.12
N SER A 92 10.98 -1.57 9.69
CA SER A 92 11.30 -2.13 8.37
C SER A 92 10.59 -3.49 8.16
N PHE A 93 10.40 -3.85 6.91
CA PHE A 93 9.82 -5.14 6.56
C PHE A 93 10.63 -6.29 7.16
N VAL A 94 11.96 -6.27 6.98
CA VAL A 94 12.88 -7.28 7.53
C VAL A 94 12.82 -7.32 9.05
N GLY A 95 12.86 -6.18 9.73
CA GLY A 95 12.74 -6.10 11.19
C GLY A 95 11.43 -6.68 11.71
N THR A 96 10.31 -6.37 11.04
CA THR A 96 8.98 -6.91 11.37
C THR A 96 8.92 -8.42 11.20
N VAL A 97 9.41 -8.94 10.07
CA VAL A 97 9.43 -10.37 9.77
C VAL A 97 10.31 -11.12 10.76
N MET A 98 11.55 -10.66 10.98
CA MET A 98 12.49 -11.33 11.85
C MET A 98 12.07 -11.29 13.32
N SER A 99 11.50 -10.19 13.80
CA SER A 99 10.97 -10.13 15.19
C SER A 99 9.85 -11.15 15.42
N ALA A 100 8.94 -11.31 14.44
CA ALA A 100 7.85 -12.28 14.51
C ALA A 100 8.39 -13.73 14.44
N ALA A 101 9.32 -14.01 13.53
CA ALA A 101 9.95 -15.33 13.38
C ALA A 101 10.76 -15.71 14.63
N ILE A 102 11.60 -14.82 15.14
CA ILE A 102 12.39 -15.06 16.37
C ILE A 102 11.47 -15.36 17.55
N ARG A 103 10.40 -14.58 17.73
CA ARG A 103 9.43 -14.80 18.81
C ARG A 103 8.80 -16.19 18.73
N ARG A 104 8.37 -16.60 17.55
CA ARG A 104 7.76 -17.92 17.32
C ARG A 104 8.75 -19.04 17.58
N CYS A 105 9.95 -18.94 17.00
CA CYS A 105 10.99 -19.99 17.17
C CYS A 105 11.51 -20.08 18.60
N SER A 106 11.59 -18.99 19.34
CA SER A 106 12.05 -18.98 20.74
C SER A 106 11.06 -19.64 21.70
N SER A 107 9.79 -19.73 21.35
CA SER A 107 8.75 -20.38 22.15
C SER A 107 8.54 -21.86 21.81
N SER A 108 9.13 -22.36 20.71
CA SER A 108 9.01 -23.75 20.26
C SER A 108 10.24 -24.57 20.61
N PRO A 109 10.08 -25.82 21.15
CA PRO A 109 11.18 -26.75 21.36
C PRO A 109 11.89 -27.15 20.06
N MET A 110 11.21 -27.07 18.91
CA MET A 110 11.71 -27.38 17.58
C MET A 110 12.01 -26.12 16.75
N GLY A 111 12.19 -24.98 17.39
CA GLY A 111 12.30 -23.66 16.74
C GLY A 111 13.36 -23.58 15.64
N ALA A 112 14.48 -24.32 15.76
CA ALA A 112 15.49 -24.36 14.72
C ALA A 112 14.99 -25.00 13.41
N PHE A 113 14.14 -26.03 13.49
CA PHE A 113 13.54 -26.68 12.31
C PHE A 113 12.41 -25.87 11.72
N GLU A 114 11.74 -25.07 12.54
CA GLU A 114 10.60 -24.22 12.15
C GLU A 114 11.04 -22.83 11.64
N ALA A 115 12.32 -22.49 11.75
CA ALA A 115 12.81 -21.14 11.47
C ALA A 115 12.44 -20.65 10.07
N ARG A 116 12.64 -21.48 9.04
CA ARG A 116 12.30 -21.14 7.65
C ARG A 116 10.79 -20.93 7.48
N ALA A 117 9.97 -21.84 7.99
CA ALA A 117 8.52 -21.72 7.92
C ALA A 117 8.01 -20.50 8.71
N ALA A 118 8.61 -20.18 9.85
CA ALA A 118 8.25 -19.01 10.66
C ALA A 118 8.59 -17.70 9.94
N VAL A 119 9.74 -17.62 9.26
CA VAL A 119 10.12 -16.45 8.46
C VAL A 119 9.19 -16.30 7.25
N GLU A 120 8.87 -17.39 6.57
CA GLU A 120 7.95 -17.36 5.42
C GLU A 120 6.55 -16.89 5.81
N GLU A 121 5.96 -17.45 6.87
CA GLU A 121 4.64 -17.04 7.36
C GLU A 121 4.62 -15.57 7.84
N ALA A 122 5.66 -15.15 8.56
CA ALA A 122 5.82 -13.76 8.98
C ALA A 122 5.97 -12.84 7.77
N GLY A 123 6.72 -13.26 6.74
CA GLY A 123 6.90 -12.54 5.48
C GLY A 123 5.58 -12.34 4.73
N GLN A 124 4.77 -13.40 4.61
CA GLN A 124 3.45 -13.33 4.00
C GLN A 124 2.52 -12.36 4.75
N SER A 125 2.52 -12.41 6.08
CA SER A 125 1.74 -11.51 6.93
C SER A 125 2.16 -10.04 6.78
N ALA A 126 3.46 -9.78 6.77
CA ALA A 126 4.02 -8.43 6.57
C ALA A 126 3.70 -7.89 5.16
N THR A 127 3.78 -8.74 4.14
CA THR A 127 3.40 -8.40 2.76
C THR A 127 1.93 -8.02 2.65
N ALA A 128 1.05 -8.81 3.26
CA ALA A 128 -0.38 -8.50 3.30
C ALA A 128 -0.65 -7.15 3.96
N ARG A 129 0.12 -6.77 4.98
CA ARG A 129 0.03 -5.46 5.63
C ARG A 129 0.44 -4.32 4.67
N LEU A 130 1.53 -4.48 3.92
CA LEU A 130 1.96 -3.50 2.91
C LEU A 130 0.91 -3.35 1.80
N GLN A 131 0.34 -4.45 1.32
CA GLN A 131 -0.72 -4.42 0.31
C GLN A 131 -2.00 -3.74 0.82
N ARG A 132 -2.37 -3.91 2.11
CA ARG A 132 -3.50 -3.19 2.71
C ARG A 132 -3.33 -1.67 2.67
N LEU A 133 -2.12 -1.16 2.83
CA LEU A 133 -1.85 0.28 2.71
C LEU A 133 -2.10 0.79 1.29
N ASN A 134 -1.82 -0.03 0.28
CA ASN A 134 -2.09 0.30 -1.12
C ASN A 134 -3.58 0.18 -1.50
N ASN A 135 -4.36 -0.65 -0.81
CA ASN A 135 -5.77 -0.89 -1.12
C ASN A 135 -6.63 0.38 -1.06
N GLY A 136 -6.24 1.39 -0.27
CA GLY A 136 -6.91 2.68 -0.25
C GLY A 136 -7.00 3.35 -1.63
N LEU A 137 -5.94 3.23 -2.45
CA LEU A 137 -5.95 3.71 -3.84
C LEU A 137 -6.88 2.88 -4.72
N GLY A 138 -6.94 1.56 -4.51
CA GLY A 138 -7.87 0.67 -5.21
C GLY A 138 -9.34 1.02 -4.94
N VAL A 139 -9.67 1.37 -3.70
CA VAL A 139 -11.02 1.82 -3.33
C VAL A 139 -11.35 3.13 -4.04
N LEU A 140 -10.45 4.12 -4.04
CA LEU A 140 -10.68 5.38 -4.75
C LEU A 140 -10.84 5.19 -6.25
N ALA A 141 -10.04 4.29 -6.85
CA ALA A 141 -10.14 3.93 -8.26
C ALA A 141 -11.52 3.35 -8.62
N ALA A 142 -12.11 2.56 -7.73
CA ALA A 142 -13.44 1.98 -7.93
C ALA A 142 -14.57 2.96 -7.63
N VAL A 143 -14.48 3.75 -6.57
CA VAL A 143 -15.52 4.67 -6.12
C VAL A 143 -15.61 5.92 -7.00
N GLY A 144 -14.49 6.41 -7.56
CA GLY A 144 -14.46 7.59 -8.41
C GLY A 144 -15.47 7.55 -9.56
N PRO A 145 -15.46 6.53 -10.44
CA PRO A 145 -16.41 6.43 -11.53
C PRO A 145 -17.87 6.24 -11.07
N MET A 146 -18.07 5.55 -9.94
CA MET A 146 -19.41 5.35 -9.37
C MET A 146 -20.02 6.67 -8.92
N LEU A 147 -19.23 7.54 -8.28
CA LEU A 147 -19.68 8.89 -7.92
C LEU A 147 -19.89 9.77 -9.14
N GLY A 148 -19.06 9.63 -10.18
CA GLY A 148 -19.28 10.29 -11.47
C GLY A 148 -20.62 9.87 -12.09
N LEU A 149 -20.91 8.58 -12.10
CA LEU A 149 -22.20 8.03 -12.58
C LEU A 149 -23.38 8.51 -11.73
N LEU A 150 -23.24 8.55 -10.41
CA LEU A 150 -24.25 9.13 -9.53
C LEU A 150 -24.55 10.59 -9.91
N GLY A 151 -23.53 11.35 -10.30
CA GLY A 151 -23.71 12.71 -10.81
C GLY A 151 -24.55 12.80 -12.07
N THR A 152 -24.43 11.82 -12.99
CA THR A 152 -25.32 11.79 -14.18
C THR A 152 -26.75 11.50 -13.81
N VAL A 153 -27.00 10.60 -12.87
CA VAL A 153 -28.36 10.29 -12.41
C VAL A 153 -29.02 11.51 -11.77
N ILE A 154 -28.30 12.21 -10.89
CA ILE A 154 -28.79 13.45 -10.26
C ILE A 154 -29.06 14.54 -11.32
N GLY A 155 -28.14 14.71 -12.27
CA GLY A 155 -28.32 15.64 -13.38
C GLY A 155 -29.53 15.33 -14.23
N MET A 156 -29.75 14.06 -14.58
CA MET A 156 -30.94 13.64 -15.34
C MET A 156 -32.24 13.87 -14.57
N ILE A 157 -32.30 13.58 -13.27
CA ILE A 157 -33.46 13.88 -12.43
C ILE A 157 -33.77 15.38 -12.47
N GLY A 158 -32.74 16.25 -12.32
CA GLY A 158 -32.89 17.69 -12.44
C GLY A 158 -33.42 18.14 -13.81
N ALA A 159 -32.90 17.53 -14.88
CA ALA A 159 -33.35 17.79 -16.25
C ALA A 159 -34.83 17.44 -16.47
N PHE A 160 -35.29 16.29 -16.00
CA PHE A 160 -36.70 15.90 -16.09
C PHE A 160 -37.62 16.77 -15.25
N ASN A 161 -37.19 17.18 -14.06
CA ASN A 161 -37.93 18.14 -13.26
C ASN A 161 -38.09 19.50 -13.95
N ALA A 162 -37.05 19.98 -14.62
CA ALA A 162 -37.13 21.23 -15.42
C ALA A 162 -38.11 21.07 -16.60
N ILE A 163 -38.21 19.91 -17.22
CA ILE A 163 -39.19 19.64 -18.28
C ILE A 163 -40.61 19.69 -17.75
N GLY A 164 -40.88 19.22 -16.55
CA GLY A 164 -42.19 19.17 -15.94
C GLY A 164 -42.68 20.49 -15.37
N SER A 165 -41.76 21.38 -14.93
CA SER A 165 -42.08 22.61 -14.20
C SER A 165 -41.91 23.91 -14.98
N LEU A 166 -41.14 23.90 -16.07
CA LEU A 166 -40.80 25.11 -16.84
C LEU A 166 -41.35 25.05 -18.27
N GLN A 167 -41.55 26.24 -18.89
CA GLN A 167 -42.02 26.38 -20.28
C GLN A 167 -41.11 27.35 -21.08
N GLY A 168 -41.15 27.23 -22.40
CA GLY A 168 -40.41 28.10 -23.30
C GLY A 168 -38.89 27.99 -23.21
N ALA A 169 -38.21 29.14 -23.39
CA ALA A 169 -36.75 29.22 -23.40
C ALA A 169 -36.10 28.82 -22.05
N ALA A 170 -36.76 29.10 -20.92
CA ALA A 170 -36.28 28.73 -19.58
C ALA A 170 -36.13 27.22 -19.43
N ARG A 171 -37.03 26.43 -20.00
CA ARG A 171 -36.98 24.98 -19.99
C ARG A 171 -35.74 24.46 -20.71
N SER A 172 -35.42 24.95 -21.89
CA SER A 172 -34.27 24.50 -22.68
C SER A 172 -32.94 24.90 -22.00
N THR A 173 -32.86 26.06 -21.39
CA THR A 173 -31.66 26.53 -20.66
C THR A 173 -31.38 25.68 -19.42
N GLU A 174 -32.41 25.41 -18.60
CA GLU A 174 -32.24 24.58 -17.40
C GLU A 174 -31.94 23.12 -17.75
N LEU A 175 -32.56 22.57 -18.81
CA LEU A 175 -32.25 21.26 -19.33
C LEU A 175 -30.75 21.15 -19.71
N ALA A 176 -30.26 22.10 -20.51
CA ALA A 176 -28.85 22.15 -20.91
C ALA A 176 -27.91 22.27 -19.70
N ARG A 177 -28.29 23.06 -18.68
CA ARG A 177 -27.53 23.22 -17.45
C ARG A 177 -27.39 21.88 -16.68
N PHE A 178 -28.49 21.15 -16.46
CA PHE A 178 -28.47 19.87 -15.76
C PHE A 178 -27.73 18.79 -16.54
N MET A 179 -27.85 18.77 -17.88
CA MET A 179 -27.07 17.85 -18.70
C MET A 179 -25.57 18.15 -18.65
N SER A 180 -25.19 19.41 -18.70
CA SER A 180 -23.79 19.84 -18.55
C SER A 180 -23.24 19.43 -17.19
N LEU A 181 -23.97 19.66 -16.11
CA LEU A 181 -23.60 19.25 -14.73
C LEU A 181 -23.38 17.74 -14.65
N ALA A 182 -24.24 16.94 -15.27
CA ALA A 182 -24.10 15.48 -15.33
C ALA A 182 -22.80 15.04 -16.00
N LEU A 183 -22.48 15.60 -17.16
CA LEU A 183 -21.25 15.28 -17.91
C LEU A 183 -20.00 15.71 -17.17
N VAL A 184 -20.00 16.89 -16.54
CA VAL A 184 -18.88 17.40 -15.74
C VAL A 184 -18.58 16.47 -14.56
N ASN A 185 -19.60 16.02 -13.84
CA ASN A 185 -19.41 15.09 -12.72
C ASN A 185 -18.79 13.77 -13.15
N THR A 186 -19.21 13.22 -14.30
CA THR A 186 -18.61 11.99 -14.83
C THR A 186 -17.15 12.19 -15.21
N ALA A 187 -16.84 13.29 -15.88
CA ALA A 187 -15.47 13.61 -16.25
C ALA A 187 -14.59 13.78 -15.00
N GLN A 188 -15.06 14.47 -13.94
CA GLN A 188 -14.36 14.62 -12.67
C GLN A 188 -14.12 13.26 -12.00
N GLY A 189 -15.12 12.36 -12.00
CA GLY A 189 -14.97 11.00 -11.45
C GLY A 189 -13.88 10.20 -12.15
N LEU A 190 -13.78 10.30 -13.47
CA LEU A 190 -12.75 9.64 -14.27
C LEU A 190 -11.36 10.26 -14.05
N VAL A 191 -11.26 11.58 -13.92
CA VAL A 191 -10.00 12.29 -13.63
C VAL A 191 -9.39 11.82 -12.31
N VAL A 192 -10.21 11.48 -11.32
CA VAL A 192 -9.73 10.91 -10.05
C VAL A 192 -9.41 9.42 -10.22
N ALA A 193 -10.26 8.66 -10.88
CA ALA A 193 -10.16 7.21 -10.94
C ALA A 193 -8.96 6.71 -11.74
N VAL A 194 -8.68 7.34 -12.90
CA VAL A 194 -7.61 6.87 -13.80
C VAL A 194 -6.22 6.93 -13.12
N PRO A 195 -5.79 8.06 -12.52
CA PRO A 195 -4.51 8.11 -11.81
C PRO A 195 -4.45 7.14 -10.63
N CYS A 196 -5.56 6.99 -9.88
CA CYS A 196 -5.63 6.05 -8.76
C CYS A 196 -5.45 4.59 -9.22
N THR A 197 -6.08 4.20 -10.33
CA THR A 197 -5.97 2.85 -10.89
C THR A 197 -4.54 2.55 -11.32
N VAL A 198 -3.91 3.48 -12.05
CA VAL A 198 -2.52 3.33 -12.51
C VAL A 198 -1.57 3.27 -11.31
N ALA A 199 -1.71 4.19 -10.36
CA ALA A 199 -0.87 4.22 -9.16
C ALA A 199 -1.03 2.94 -8.34
N PHE A 200 -2.27 2.48 -8.11
CA PHE A 200 -2.56 1.23 -7.39
C PHE A 200 -1.85 0.03 -8.03
N ALA A 201 -1.96 -0.11 -9.37
CA ALA A 201 -1.34 -1.22 -10.09
C ALA A 201 0.21 -1.16 -10.02
N LEU A 202 0.79 0.02 -10.21
CA LEU A 202 2.24 0.22 -10.14
C LEU A 202 2.80 -0.06 -8.74
N PHE A 203 2.16 0.44 -7.69
CA PHE A 203 2.59 0.19 -6.33
C PHE A 203 2.45 -1.28 -5.95
N ARG A 204 1.36 -1.95 -6.35
CA ARG A 204 1.19 -3.37 -6.14
C ARG A 204 2.34 -4.18 -6.74
N GLN A 205 2.63 -3.95 -8.02
CA GLN A 205 3.75 -4.63 -8.71
C GLN A 205 5.11 -4.32 -8.06
N ARG A 206 5.30 -3.06 -7.61
CA ARG A 206 6.52 -2.65 -6.95
C ARG A 206 6.70 -3.33 -5.59
N ILE A 207 5.62 -3.42 -4.78
CA ILE A 207 5.63 -4.15 -3.51
C ILE A 207 5.98 -5.61 -3.75
N ASP A 208 5.29 -6.28 -4.67
CA ASP A 208 5.49 -7.70 -4.96
C ASP A 208 6.93 -7.97 -5.41
N ARG A 209 7.51 -7.11 -6.27
CA ARG A 209 8.90 -7.23 -6.72
C ARG A 209 9.90 -7.06 -5.57
N ILE A 210 9.79 -5.97 -4.80
CA ILE A 210 10.74 -5.70 -3.70
C ILE A 210 10.67 -6.80 -2.65
N VAL A 211 9.46 -7.27 -2.31
CA VAL A 211 9.27 -8.35 -1.33
C VAL A 211 9.85 -9.65 -1.85
N SER A 212 9.67 -9.99 -3.13
CA SER A 212 10.25 -11.18 -3.74
C SER A 212 11.78 -11.15 -3.72
N ASP A 213 12.38 -9.99 -4.05
CA ASP A 213 13.84 -9.82 -4.01
C ASP A 213 14.38 -9.98 -2.57
N ILE A 214 13.72 -9.36 -1.57
CA ILE A 214 14.10 -9.48 -0.15
C ILE A 214 13.91 -10.92 0.36
N ALA A 215 12.83 -11.59 -0.05
CA ALA A 215 12.53 -12.95 0.39
C ALA A 215 13.57 -13.97 -0.13
N GLY A 216 13.97 -13.83 -1.40
CA GLY A 216 14.94 -14.75 -2.01
C GLY A 216 16.35 -14.60 -1.48
N ASP A 217 16.82 -13.36 -1.28
CA ASP A 217 18.22 -13.12 -0.95
C ASP A 217 18.47 -12.94 0.55
N GLU A 218 17.67 -12.10 1.21
CA GLU A 218 17.96 -11.64 2.58
C GLU A 218 17.27 -12.50 3.64
N LEU A 219 15.96 -12.77 3.46
CA LEU A 219 15.21 -13.54 4.47
C LEU A 219 15.60 -15.00 4.50
N GLU A 220 15.94 -15.60 3.37
CA GLU A 220 16.41 -17.00 3.34
C GLU A 220 17.71 -17.15 4.12
N ARG A 221 18.68 -16.26 3.90
CA ARG A 221 19.94 -16.23 4.67
C ARG A 221 19.70 -16.00 6.16
N LEU A 222 18.84 -15.07 6.52
CA LEU A 222 18.50 -14.78 7.92
C LEU A 222 17.76 -15.97 8.58
N ALA A 223 16.94 -16.71 7.84
CA ALA A 223 16.28 -17.91 8.34
C ALA A 223 17.29 -19.02 8.64
N GLU A 224 18.30 -19.22 7.78
CA GLU A 224 19.40 -20.17 8.01
C GLU A 224 20.26 -19.76 9.22
N ASP A 225 20.60 -18.45 9.30
CA ASP A 225 21.36 -17.91 10.43
C ASP A 225 20.58 -18.05 11.76
N LEU A 226 19.27 -17.87 11.74
CA LEU A 226 18.38 -18.09 12.88
C LEU A 226 18.37 -19.55 13.31
N ALA A 227 18.20 -20.49 12.36
CA ALA A 227 18.22 -21.92 12.64
C ALA A 227 19.56 -22.37 13.26
N ALA A 228 20.68 -21.90 12.70
CA ALA A 228 22.01 -22.19 13.21
C ALA A 228 22.24 -21.59 14.63
N GLY A 229 21.77 -20.36 14.85
CA GLY A 229 21.86 -19.68 16.15
C GLY A 229 21.06 -20.38 17.24
N LEU A 230 19.84 -20.80 16.95
CA LEU A 230 19.00 -21.56 17.89
C LEU A 230 19.59 -22.95 18.21
N THR A 231 20.16 -23.63 17.23
CA THR A 231 20.84 -24.92 17.44
C THR A 231 22.05 -24.76 18.37
N ARG A 232 22.88 -23.75 18.15
CA ARG A 232 24.04 -23.45 19.03
C ARG A 232 23.60 -23.10 20.45
N ARG A 233 22.56 -22.31 20.64
CA ARG A 233 21.99 -21.95 21.93
C ARG A 233 21.50 -23.20 22.68
N GLY A 234 20.79 -24.10 22.00
CA GLY A 234 20.31 -25.36 22.56
C GLY A 234 21.47 -26.29 22.98
N ALA A 235 22.55 -26.35 22.19
CA ALA A 235 23.76 -27.12 22.52
C ALA A 235 24.47 -26.50 23.76
N ALA A 236 24.64 -25.20 23.84
CA ALA A 236 25.26 -24.51 24.97
C ALA A 236 24.49 -24.73 26.28
N GLN A 237 23.17 -24.70 26.24
CA GLN A 237 22.32 -24.97 27.40
C GLN A 237 22.44 -26.42 27.88
N ARG A 238 22.59 -27.40 26.99
CA ARG A 238 22.79 -28.82 27.34
C ARG A 238 24.18 -29.07 27.94
N THR A 239 25.19 -28.34 27.49
CA THR A 239 26.57 -28.49 27.97
C THR A 239 26.75 -27.79 29.33
N GLY A 240 26.05 -26.68 29.59
CA GLY A 240 26.06 -25.99 30.89
C GLY A 240 25.23 -26.66 32.00
N ALA A 241 24.33 -27.57 31.63
CA ALA A 241 23.46 -28.37 32.51
C ALA A 241 24.05 -29.73 32.90
N ARG A 242 25.40 -29.87 32.96
CA ARG A 242 26.00 -31.11 33.49
C ARG A 242 25.72 -31.12 35.00
N PRO A 243 24.90 -32.07 35.53
CA PRO A 243 24.67 -32.17 36.95
C PRO A 243 26.02 -32.47 37.61
N GLN A 244 26.42 -31.66 38.53
CA GLN A 244 27.39 -32.08 39.55
C GLN A 244 26.75 -33.24 40.35
N ALA A 245 26.89 -34.45 39.82
CA ALA A 245 26.51 -35.67 40.53
C ALA A 245 27.61 -36.02 41.54
N ALA A 246 27.19 -36.06 42.74
CA ALA A 246 27.74 -36.86 43.83
C ALA A 246 29.19 -36.53 44.26
N GLY A 247 29.28 -35.73 45.26
CA GLY A 247 30.43 -35.79 46.21
C GLY A 247 30.52 -37.17 46.82
N PRO A 248 31.74 -37.61 47.14
CA PRO A 248 31.96 -38.97 47.63
C PRO A 248 31.39 -39.11 49.05
N THR A 249 30.62 -40.16 49.23
CA THR A 249 30.26 -40.66 50.56
C THR A 249 31.51 -40.93 51.38
N ALA A 250 31.72 -40.07 52.38
CA ALA A 250 32.74 -40.34 53.41
C ALA A 250 32.44 -41.66 54.11
N GLY A 251 33.43 -42.45 54.15
CA GLY A 251 33.43 -43.78 54.73
C GLY A 251 32.99 -43.79 56.20
N ALA A 252 32.19 -44.77 56.50
CA ALA A 252 31.97 -45.26 57.86
C ALA A 252 33.25 -45.92 58.36
N GLN A 253 33.81 -45.36 59.40
CA GLN A 253 34.71 -46.11 60.27
C GLN A 253 33.93 -46.60 61.49
N VAL A 254 33.93 -47.90 61.66
CA VAL A 254 33.60 -48.61 62.90
C VAL A 254 34.88 -49.08 63.56
N PRO A 255 35.02 -49.00 64.84
CA PRO A 255 35.34 -50.20 65.58
C PRO A 255 34.18 -50.67 66.42
#